data_bc119d60174420bdffa2f96185cc1d46
#
_entry.id   bc119d60174420bdffa2f96185cc1d46
#
_cell.length_a   1.000
_cell.length_b   1.000
_cell.length_c   1.000
_cell.angle_alpha   90.00
_cell.angle_beta   90.00
_cell.angle_gamma   90.00
#
_symmetry.space_group_name_H-M   'P 1'
#
loop_
_entity.id
_entity.type
_entity.pdbx_description
1 polymer ?
#
loop_
_entity_poly.entity_id
_entity_poly.type
_entity_poly.pdbx_seq_one_letter_code
_entity_poly.pdbx_strand_id
1 'polypeptide(L)'
;PKYARNKNVLVIGGAGSGKTRGYVKPNLMQMHSSYVVTDPKGTVLVECGKMFKQGRPVKQSDGSITYEPYKIRVFNTIDFSKSMHYNPFAYIKPETREQDILKFVDVLIKNTNSKQKTGGDDFWEKAERLLYSAYIALIITMCPEDEWNFQTLIEFINSSECHEEDEGFMNAIDYAFYYLEKWIENLWYEDEEFDEETENYRELQNDIPTAEQISLGKFAVRQYKAYKLAAGKTAKSILISCSTRLAPFSIDKVLEITQYDEMHLDKIGDELTALFVIISDTDETFNFLVAMMYSQMFNLLCTKADNNPDGSGKLKYHVRCLLDEFANIGEIPNFDKLIATIRSREISVSIILQTKSQLKARYKDNAETIEGNCDTTIFLGGKERTTLKEISEALGKETIDMFNTSRTRGNQESYGMNYQKLGKDLMSSDDLQVMD
;
A
#
# COMPACT_ATOMS: atom_id res chain seq x y z
N PRO A 1 -21.29 16.93 -3.70
CA PRO A 1 -21.53 18.36 -3.42
C PRO A 1 -21.20 19.21 -4.65
N LYS A 2 -21.96 20.29 -4.89
CA LYS A 2 -21.80 21.16 -6.07
C LYS A 2 -20.41 21.80 -6.18
N TYR A 3 -19.68 21.87 -5.08
CA TYR A 3 -18.39 22.53 -4.96
C TYR A 3 -17.24 21.59 -4.54
N ALA A 4 -17.48 20.27 -4.44
CA ALA A 4 -16.42 19.33 -4.10
C ALA A 4 -15.33 19.31 -5.19
N ARG A 5 -14.12 19.60 -4.80
CA ARG A 5 -12.95 19.62 -5.70
C ARG A 5 -12.45 18.22 -6.05
N ASN A 6 -12.60 17.27 -5.12
CA ASN A 6 -12.32 15.86 -5.32
C ASN A 6 -13.33 14.98 -4.57
N LYS A 7 -13.21 13.65 -4.73
CA LYS A 7 -14.07 12.66 -4.09
C LYS A 7 -13.40 11.98 -2.87
N ASN A 8 -12.23 12.47 -2.46
CA ASN A 8 -11.55 11.92 -1.29
C ASN A 8 -12.17 12.46 -0.01
N VAL A 9 -12.29 11.60 0.98
CA VAL A 9 -12.96 11.89 2.25
C VAL A 9 -12.08 11.45 3.41
N LEU A 10 -11.92 12.32 4.39
CA LEU A 10 -11.36 11.97 5.69
C LEU A 10 -12.48 11.77 6.70
N VAL A 11 -12.58 10.58 7.28
CA VAL A 11 -13.57 10.25 8.32
C VAL A 11 -12.85 10.00 9.62
N ILE A 12 -13.21 10.77 10.64
CA ILE A 12 -12.61 10.68 11.97
C ILE A 12 -13.71 10.35 12.97
N GLY A 13 -13.48 9.32 13.78
CA GLY A 13 -14.42 8.96 14.83
C GLY A 13 -13.83 7.97 15.80
N GLY A 14 -14.01 8.18 17.09
CA GLY A 14 -13.56 7.31 18.16
C GLY A 14 -14.05 5.85 18.04
N ALA A 15 -13.59 4.98 18.91
CA ALA A 15 -14.12 3.62 18.98
C ALA A 15 -15.62 3.64 19.29
N GLY A 16 -16.41 2.87 18.53
CA GLY A 16 -17.87 2.82 18.70
C GLY A 16 -18.65 3.99 18.08
N SER A 17 -18.01 4.98 17.45
CA SER A 17 -18.68 6.12 16.81
C SER A 17 -19.51 5.78 15.56
N GLY A 18 -19.58 4.51 15.18
CA GLY A 18 -20.39 4.07 14.05
C GLY A 18 -19.76 4.25 12.66
N LYS A 19 -18.46 4.49 12.55
CA LYS A 19 -17.74 4.66 11.26
C LYS A 19 -18.15 3.61 10.22
N THR A 20 -17.98 2.34 10.56
CA THR A 20 -18.30 1.24 9.64
C THR A 20 -19.81 1.18 9.34
N ARG A 21 -20.67 1.29 10.37
CA ARG A 21 -22.12 1.22 10.21
C ARG A 21 -22.71 2.45 9.52
N GLY A 22 -22.28 3.64 9.91
CA GLY A 22 -22.86 4.92 9.44
C GLY A 22 -22.21 5.47 8.17
N TYR A 23 -20.99 5.03 7.85
CA TYR A 23 -20.28 5.52 6.67
C TYR A 23 -19.91 4.41 5.68
N VAL A 24 -19.16 3.36 6.08
CA VAL A 24 -18.68 2.34 5.14
C VAL A 24 -19.83 1.61 4.48
N LYS A 25 -20.72 0.97 5.26
CA LYS A 25 -21.83 0.18 4.73
C LYS A 25 -22.81 0.98 3.86
N PRO A 26 -23.28 2.20 4.25
CA PRO A 26 -24.14 3.01 3.38
C PRO A 26 -23.49 3.39 2.05
N ASN A 27 -22.17 3.61 2.03
CA ASN A 27 -21.45 3.86 0.78
C ASN A 27 -21.37 2.62 -0.12
N LEU A 28 -21.18 1.44 0.46
CA LEU A 28 -21.20 0.17 -0.29
C LEU A 28 -22.60 -0.12 -0.88
N MET A 29 -23.67 0.19 -0.13
CA MET A 29 -25.06 -0.02 -0.57
C MET A 29 -25.44 0.82 -1.79
N GLN A 30 -24.70 1.86 -2.12
CA GLN A 30 -24.93 2.66 -3.33
C GLN A 30 -24.61 1.90 -4.62
N MET A 31 -23.73 0.93 -4.59
CA MET A 31 -23.41 0.00 -5.70
C MET A 31 -23.13 0.68 -7.05
N HIS A 32 -22.55 1.90 -7.05
CA HIS A 32 -22.33 2.68 -8.27
C HIS A 32 -20.91 2.56 -8.85
N SER A 33 -19.98 1.92 -8.12
CA SER A 33 -18.54 1.88 -8.42
C SER A 33 -17.99 0.48 -8.20
N SER A 34 -16.78 0.22 -8.65
CA SER A 34 -15.96 -0.83 -8.05
C SER A 34 -15.51 -0.39 -6.66
N TYR A 35 -15.44 -1.32 -5.73
CA TYR A 35 -15.10 -1.03 -4.34
C TYR A 35 -13.88 -1.82 -3.89
N VAL A 36 -12.98 -1.15 -3.15
CA VAL A 36 -11.91 -1.77 -2.39
C VAL A 36 -12.11 -1.39 -0.93
N VAL A 37 -12.30 -2.37 -0.07
CA VAL A 37 -12.72 -2.14 1.31
C VAL A 37 -11.74 -2.79 2.26
N THR A 38 -11.11 -2.00 3.14
CA THR A 38 -10.47 -2.58 4.31
C THR A 38 -11.55 -2.94 5.32
N ASP A 39 -11.59 -4.19 5.75
CA ASP A 39 -12.62 -4.76 6.62
C ASP A 39 -11.97 -5.33 7.89
N PRO A 40 -11.77 -4.51 8.94
CA PRO A 40 -11.31 -5.01 10.21
C PRO A 40 -12.30 -6.03 10.75
N LYS A 41 -11.87 -7.29 10.93
CA LYS A 41 -12.69 -8.43 11.43
C LYS A 41 -13.54 -9.18 10.38
N GLY A 42 -13.62 -8.77 9.13
CA GLY A 42 -14.39 -9.46 8.09
C GLY A 42 -15.91 -9.29 8.18
N THR A 43 -16.41 -8.39 9.04
CA THR A 43 -17.85 -8.22 9.25
C THR A 43 -18.56 -7.55 8.08
N VAL A 44 -17.89 -6.69 7.35
CA VAL A 44 -18.45 -5.99 6.18
C VAL A 44 -18.68 -6.98 5.04
N LEU A 45 -17.76 -7.89 4.79
CA LEU A 45 -17.93 -8.96 3.81
C LEU A 45 -19.14 -9.85 4.13
N VAL A 46 -19.30 -10.27 5.39
CA VAL A 46 -20.40 -11.11 5.82
C VAL A 46 -21.76 -10.45 5.61
N GLU A 47 -21.86 -9.16 5.95
CA GLU A 47 -23.12 -8.42 5.87
C GLU A 47 -23.44 -7.91 4.46
N CYS A 48 -22.43 -7.49 3.67
CA CYS A 48 -22.65 -6.86 2.37
C CYS A 48 -22.35 -7.78 1.18
N GLY A 49 -21.61 -8.88 1.36
CA GLY A 49 -21.15 -9.74 0.26
C GLY A 49 -22.28 -10.31 -0.59
N LYS A 50 -23.41 -10.72 0.01
CA LYS A 50 -24.58 -11.23 -0.73
C LYS A 50 -25.16 -10.19 -1.69
N MET A 51 -25.19 -8.92 -1.30
CA MET A 51 -25.65 -7.81 -2.13
C MET A 51 -24.80 -7.67 -3.39
N PHE A 52 -23.48 -7.70 -3.25
CA PHE A 52 -22.56 -7.65 -4.39
C PHE A 52 -22.66 -8.86 -5.30
N LYS A 53 -22.89 -10.05 -4.73
CA LYS A 53 -23.13 -11.26 -5.52
C LYS A 53 -24.42 -11.18 -6.34
N GLN A 54 -25.48 -10.58 -5.81
CA GLN A 54 -26.71 -10.30 -6.54
C GLN A 54 -26.49 -9.29 -7.67
N GLY A 55 -25.67 -8.25 -7.42
CA GLY A 55 -25.31 -7.24 -8.38
C GLY A 55 -26.09 -5.93 -8.25
N ARG A 56 -25.61 -4.91 -8.96
CA ARG A 56 -26.28 -3.61 -8.99
C ARG A 56 -27.51 -3.65 -9.90
N PRO A 57 -28.62 -3.01 -9.52
CA PRO A 57 -29.78 -2.93 -10.38
C PRO A 57 -29.52 -1.96 -11.55
N VAL A 58 -29.79 -2.40 -12.78
CA VAL A 58 -29.69 -1.62 -14.00
C VAL A 58 -31.08 -1.56 -14.65
N LYS A 59 -31.63 -0.35 -14.76
CA LYS A 59 -32.93 -0.14 -15.44
C LYS A 59 -32.70 -0.17 -16.94
N GLN A 60 -33.39 -1.06 -17.63
CA GLN A 60 -33.37 -1.20 -19.08
C GLN A 60 -34.30 -0.18 -19.75
N SER A 61 -34.17 -0.01 -21.06
CA SER A 61 -35.01 0.90 -21.85
C SER A 61 -36.50 0.52 -21.88
N ASP A 62 -36.80 -0.78 -21.70
CA ASP A 62 -38.16 -1.32 -21.60
C ASP A 62 -38.77 -1.18 -20.21
N GLY A 63 -38.07 -0.62 -19.25
CA GLY A 63 -38.48 -0.45 -17.86
C GLY A 63 -38.18 -1.65 -16.95
N SER A 64 -37.70 -2.77 -17.49
CA SER A 64 -37.26 -3.92 -16.71
C SER A 64 -35.99 -3.61 -15.90
N ILE A 65 -35.77 -4.36 -14.83
CA ILE A 65 -34.55 -4.26 -14.02
C ILE A 65 -33.73 -5.53 -14.20
N THR A 66 -32.52 -5.39 -14.67
CA THR A 66 -31.51 -6.45 -14.67
C THR A 66 -30.47 -6.19 -13.59
N TYR A 67 -29.73 -7.22 -13.21
CA TYR A 67 -28.70 -7.11 -12.20
C TYR A 67 -27.33 -7.39 -12.81
N GLU A 68 -26.38 -6.47 -12.62
CA GLU A 68 -24.98 -6.60 -13.05
C GLU A 68 -24.13 -7.03 -11.83
N PRO A 69 -23.68 -8.32 -11.80
CA PRO A 69 -22.97 -8.85 -10.64
C PRO A 69 -21.57 -8.28 -10.51
N TYR A 70 -21.07 -8.23 -9.28
CA TYR A 70 -19.69 -7.87 -8.98
C TYR A 70 -18.80 -9.12 -8.95
N LYS A 71 -17.56 -8.97 -9.38
CA LYS A 71 -16.48 -9.90 -9.06
C LYS A 71 -16.07 -9.68 -7.61
N ILE A 72 -16.37 -10.62 -6.74
CA ILE A 72 -15.99 -10.53 -5.33
C ILE A 72 -14.61 -11.16 -5.17
N ARG A 73 -13.71 -10.41 -4.55
CA ARG A 73 -12.34 -10.83 -4.23
C ARG A 73 -12.10 -10.62 -2.74
N VAL A 74 -11.36 -11.55 -2.13
CA VAL A 74 -11.13 -11.53 -0.68
C VAL A 74 -9.65 -11.78 -0.41
N PHE A 75 -9.01 -10.81 0.24
CA PHE A 75 -7.68 -10.97 0.79
C PHE A 75 -7.78 -10.94 2.31
N ASN A 76 -7.47 -12.06 2.96
CA ASN A 76 -7.70 -12.22 4.39
C ASN A 76 -6.39 -12.56 5.12
N THR A 77 -5.86 -11.62 5.90
CA THR A 77 -4.64 -11.78 6.69
C THR A 77 -4.90 -12.27 8.12
N ILE A 78 -6.17 -12.45 8.51
CA ILE A 78 -6.54 -13.05 9.81
C ILE A 78 -6.64 -14.57 9.68
N ASP A 79 -7.28 -15.04 8.61
CA ASP A 79 -7.47 -16.46 8.32
C ASP A 79 -7.11 -16.72 6.85
N PHE A 80 -5.88 -17.11 6.62
CA PHE A 80 -5.35 -17.35 5.27
C PHE A 80 -6.12 -18.46 4.52
N SER A 81 -6.74 -19.40 5.22
CA SER A 81 -7.56 -20.45 4.57
C SER A 81 -8.83 -19.90 3.88
N LYS A 82 -9.19 -18.65 4.18
CA LYS A 82 -10.32 -17.93 3.57
C LYS A 82 -9.85 -16.78 2.66
N SER A 83 -8.58 -16.75 2.33
CA SER A 83 -8.01 -15.77 1.42
C SER A 83 -7.91 -16.31 0.01
N MET A 84 -8.09 -15.46 -0.98
CA MET A 84 -7.61 -15.71 -2.34
C MET A 84 -6.10 -15.50 -2.37
N HIS A 85 -5.42 -16.15 -3.31
CA HIS A 85 -3.97 -16.02 -3.50
C HIS A 85 -3.61 -14.66 -4.09
N TYR A 86 -2.55 -14.09 -3.54
CA TYR A 86 -1.98 -12.83 -3.99
C TYR A 86 -0.49 -12.99 -4.16
N ASN A 87 -0.02 -13.08 -5.39
CA ASN A 87 1.40 -13.11 -5.71
C ASN A 87 1.87 -11.75 -6.22
N PRO A 88 2.67 -11.00 -5.43
CA PRO A 88 3.16 -9.70 -5.86
C PRO A 88 4.05 -9.73 -7.11
N PHE A 89 4.70 -10.84 -7.42
CA PHE A 89 5.53 -10.99 -8.63
C PHE A 89 4.69 -10.94 -9.91
N ALA A 90 3.43 -11.39 -9.88
CA ALA A 90 2.52 -11.36 -11.02
C ALA A 90 2.22 -9.94 -11.54
N TYR A 91 2.56 -8.91 -10.76
CA TYR A 91 2.34 -7.50 -11.12
C TYR A 91 3.61 -6.77 -11.56
N ILE A 92 4.71 -7.48 -11.73
CA ILE A 92 5.95 -6.95 -12.31
C ILE A 92 5.82 -7.07 -13.84
N LYS A 93 5.46 -5.94 -14.48
CA LYS A 93 5.11 -5.92 -15.91
C LYS A 93 6.34 -5.95 -16.81
N PRO A 94 6.27 -6.62 -17.97
CA PRO A 94 7.36 -6.68 -18.93
C PRO A 94 7.95 -5.30 -19.28
N GLU A 95 7.10 -4.31 -19.54
CA GLU A 95 7.51 -2.99 -20.03
C GLU A 95 8.19 -2.13 -18.94
N THR A 96 8.00 -2.45 -17.65
CA THR A 96 8.45 -1.63 -16.51
C THR A 96 9.15 -2.45 -15.42
N ARG A 97 9.64 -3.66 -15.74
CA ARG A 97 10.16 -4.63 -14.76
C ARG A 97 11.15 -4.04 -13.76
N GLU A 98 12.19 -3.35 -14.24
CA GLU A 98 13.20 -2.75 -13.37
C GLU A 98 12.57 -1.77 -12.35
N GLN A 99 11.65 -0.92 -12.82
CA GLN A 99 10.97 0.06 -11.96
C GLN A 99 10.01 -0.61 -10.98
N ASP A 100 9.29 -1.65 -11.42
CA ASP A 100 8.33 -2.35 -10.58
C ASP A 100 9.05 -3.19 -9.51
N ILE A 101 10.21 -3.79 -9.83
CA ILE A 101 11.09 -4.45 -8.86
C ILE A 101 11.56 -3.44 -7.79
N LEU A 102 12.04 -2.26 -8.19
CA LEU A 102 12.46 -1.24 -7.23
C LEU A 102 11.32 -0.77 -6.31
N LYS A 103 10.12 -0.60 -6.86
CA LYS A 103 8.92 -0.26 -6.05
C LYS A 103 8.54 -1.40 -5.10
N PHE A 104 8.55 -2.64 -5.60
CA PHE A 104 8.28 -3.83 -4.79
C PHE A 104 9.22 -3.90 -3.58
N VAL A 105 10.53 -3.78 -3.82
CA VAL A 105 11.55 -3.80 -2.78
C VAL A 105 11.40 -2.62 -1.81
N ASP A 106 11.04 -1.43 -2.30
CA ASP A 106 10.77 -0.27 -1.45
C ASP A 106 9.63 -0.52 -0.46
N VAL A 107 8.52 -1.09 -0.93
CA VAL A 107 7.38 -1.45 -0.08
C VAL A 107 7.76 -2.52 0.95
N LEU A 108 8.47 -3.56 0.50
CA LEU A 108 8.92 -4.65 1.38
C LEU A 108 9.78 -4.10 2.53
N ILE A 109 10.80 -3.32 2.22
CA ILE A 109 11.72 -2.78 3.23
C ILE A 109 11.02 -1.82 4.18
N LYS A 110 10.18 -0.91 3.68
CA LYS A 110 9.48 0.08 4.53
C LYS A 110 8.52 -0.56 5.54
N ASN A 111 7.88 -1.66 5.17
CA ASN A 111 6.86 -2.28 6.01
C ASN A 111 7.37 -3.46 6.86
N THR A 112 8.63 -3.90 6.66
CA THR A 112 9.26 -4.96 7.46
C THR A 112 10.35 -4.43 8.41
N ASN A 113 10.51 -3.11 8.52
CA ASN A 113 11.46 -2.51 9.44
C ASN A 113 11.01 -2.67 10.90
N SER A 114 11.94 -3.05 11.79
CA SER A 114 11.76 -2.91 13.24
C SER A 114 11.61 -1.42 13.59
N LYS A 115 10.68 -1.10 14.49
CA LYS A 115 10.25 0.27 14.84
C LYS A 115 11.33 1.24 15.39
N GLN A 116 12.58 0.81 15.55
CA GLN A 116 13.67 1.64 16.07
C GLN A 116 14.73 1.86 14.99
N LYS A 117 14.68 3.01 14.31
CA LYS A 117 15.79 3.46 13.45
C LYS A 117 16.93 3.98 14.33
N THR A 118 18.06 3.30 14.28
CA THR A 118 19.34 3.81 14.81
C THR A 118 20.15 4.45 13.68
N GLY A 119 21.00 5.43 14.00
CA GLY A 119 21.73 6.24 13.02
C GLY A 119 22.82 5.48 12.24
N GLY A 120 22.48 4.45 11.55
CA GLY A 120 23.33 3.62 10.69
C GLY A 120 22.50 2.78 9.71
N ASP A 121 21.17 2.80 9.85
CA ASP A 121 20.25 1.95 9.11
C ASP A 121 20.22 2.22 7.61
N ASP A 122 20.58 3.44 7.17
CA ASP A 122 20.52 3.84 5.76
C ASP A 122 21.49 3.03 4.85
N PHE A 123 22.67 2.68 5.36
CA PHE A 123 23.61 1.82 4.61
C PHE A 123 23.04 0.41 4.43
N TRP A 124 22.52 -0.18 5.50
CA TRP A 124 21.97 -1.53 5.48
C TRP A 124 20.74 -1.63 4.57
N GLU A 125 19.81 -0.68 4.67
CA GLU A 125 18.64 -0.64 3.78
C GLU A 125 19.04 -0.52 2.30
N LYS A 126 20.07 0.27 1.96
CA LYS A 126 20.58 0.38 0.58
C LYS A 126 21.17 -0.93 0.09
N ALA A 127 21.95 -1.60 0.91
CA ALA A 127 22.57 -2.87 0.56
C ALA A 127 21.54 -4.00 0.41
N GLU A 128 20.54 -4.06 1.29
CA GLU A 128 19.41 -4.97 1.18
C GLU A 128 18.60 -4.74 -0.11
N ARG A 129 18.40 -3.47 -0.49
CA ARG A 129 17.73 -3.12 -1.77
C ARG A 129 18.47 -3.67 -2.96
N LEU A 130 19.79 -3.56 -2.98
CA LEU A 130 20.61 -4.12 -4.06
C LEU A 130 20.41 -5.64 -4.16
N LEU A 131 20.50 -6.34 -3.02
CA LEU A 131 20.38 -7.80 -2.99
C LEU A 131 18.98 -8.28 -3.42
N TYR A 132 17.92 -7.74 -2.83
CA TYR A 132 16.56 -8.10 -3.22
C TYR A 132 16.28 -7.79 -4.70
N SER A 133 16.72 -6.62 -5.17
CA SER A 133 16.52 -6.25 -6.59
C SER A 133 17.27 -7.19 -7.53
N ALA A 134 18.47 -7.60 -7.15
CA ALA A 134 19.27 -8.56 -7.91
C ALA A 134 18.55 -9.93 -7.99
N TYR A 135 18.11 -10.44 -6.83
CA TYR A 135 17.50 -11.78 -6.75
C TYR A 135 16.14 -11.84 -7.45
N ILE A 136 15.27 -10.85 -7.24
CA ILE A 136 13.99 -10.79 -7.93
C ILE A 136 14.19 -10.71 -9.45
N ALA A 137 15.16 -9.92 -9.91
CA ALA A 137 15.45 -9.81 -11.33
C ALA A 137 16.06 -11.12 -11.88
N LEU A 138 16.91 -11.82 -11.11
CA LEU A 138 17.44 -13.14 -11.47
C LEU A 138 16.32 -14.17 -11.61
N ILE A 139 15.40 -14.25 -10.62
CA ILE A 139 14.24 -15.15 -10.63
C ILE A 139 13.42 -14.92 -11.91
N ILE A 140 13.06 -13.67 -12.21
CA ILE A 140 12.25 -13.35 -13.37
C ILE A 140 12.96 -13.62 -14.70
N THR A 141 14.30 -13.57 -14.72
CA THR A 141 15.08 -13.77 -15.94
C THR A 141 15.33 -15.25 -16.23
N MET A 142 15.60 -16.04 -15.21
CA MET A 142 16.09 -17.42 -15.38
C MET A 142 15.10 -18.50 -14.92
N CYS A 143 14.19 -18.21 -13.99
CA CYS A 143 13.25 -19.20 -13.52
C CYS A 143 11.94 -19.18 -14.33
N PRO A 144 11.21 -20.31 -14.41
CA PRO A 144 9.88 -20.36 -15.00
C PRO A 144 8.85 -19.53 -14.16
N GLU A 145 7.74 -19.12 -14.79
CA GLU A 145 6.76 -18.21 -14.15
C GLU A 145 6.14 -18.76 -12.86
N ASP A 146 5.98 -20.05 -12.73
CA ASP A 146 5.45 -20.71 -11.54
C ASP A 146 6.39 -20.62 -10.32
N GLU A 147 7.68 -20.34 -10.56
CA GLU A 147 8.66 -20.08 -9.52
C GLU A 147 8.84 -18.59 -9.18
N TRP A 148 8.14 -17.69 -9.85
CA TRP A 148 8.17 -16.25 -9.52
C TRP A 148 7.34 -15.98 -8.25
N ASN A 149 7.92 -16.28 -7.11
CA ASN A 149 7.25 -16.13 -5.81
C ASN A 149 8.25 -15.94 -4.66
N PHE A 150 7.72 -15.74 -3.45
CA PHE A 150 8.54 -15.55 -2.26
C PHE A 150 9.27 -16.82 -1.82
N GLN A 151 8.76 -18.01 -2.11
CA GLN A 151 9.44 -19.24 -1.76
C GLN A 151 10.80 -19.31 -2.46
N THR A 152 10.83 -19.09 -3.75
CA THR A 152 12.07 -19.06 -4.54
C THR A 152 13.04 -17.96 -4.06
N LEU A 153 12.50 -16.78 -3.72
CA LEU A 153 13.33 -15.70 -3.15
C LEU A 153 13.99 -16.10 -1.82
N ILE A 154 13.26 -16.77 -0.95
CA ILE A 154 13.80 -17.29 0.33
C ILE A 154 14.84 -18.37 0.08
N GLU A 155 14.59 -19.28 -0.84
CA GLU A 155 15.54 -20.33 -1.22
C GLU A 155 16.85 -19.74 -1.76
N PHE A 156 16.79 -18.67 -2.55
CA PHE A 156 17.97 -17.96 -3.05
C PHE A 156 18.76 -17.31 -1.90
N ILE A 157 18.09 -16.68 -0.93
CA ILE A 157 18.76 -16.11 0.24
C ILE A 157 19.41 -17.22 1.08
N ASN A 158 18.74 -18.35 1.28
CA ASN A 158 19.25 -19.47 2.06
C ASN A 158 20.44 -20.17 1.35
N SER A 159 20.45 -20.18 0.01
CA SER A 159 21.55 -20.74 -0.80
C SER A 159 22.73 -19.78 -0.94
N SER A 160 22.63 -18.55 -0.39
CA SER A 160 23.68 -17.53 -0.48
C SER A 160 24.65 -17.63 0.68
N GLU A 161 25.39 -18.72 0.76
CA GLU A 161 26.42 -18.89 1.78
C GLU A 161 27.60 -17.92 1.57
N CYS A 162 28.12 -17.35 2.66
CA CYS A 162 29.32 -16.49 2.65
C CYS A 162 30.40 -17.07 3.54
N HIS A 163 31.56 -17.32 2.96
CA HIS A 163 32.77 -17.71 3.70
C HIS A 163 33.61 -16.46 4.02
N GLU A 164 33.92 -16.24 5.32
CA GLU A 164 34.63 -15.03 5.75
C GLU A 164 36.15 -15.08 5.43
N GLU A 165 36.68 -16.28 5.29
CA GLU A 165 38.12 -16.51 5.13
C GLU A 165 38.54 -16.85 3.67
N ASP A 166 37.58 -17.08 2.79
CA ASP A 166 37.83 -17.42 1.38
C ASP A 166 37.08 -16.43 0.46
N GLU A 167 37.77 -15.42 -0.02
CA GLU A 167 37.24 -14.42 -0.95
C GLU A 167 36.98 -15.00 -2.37
N GLY A 168 37.54 -16.17 -2.68
CA GLY A 168 37.31 -16.86 -3.96
C GLY A 168 36.16 -17.84 -3.96
N PHE A 169 35.54 -18.08 -2.79
CA PHE A 169 34.41 -18.99 -2.69
C PHE A 169 33.18 -18.48 -3.47
N MET A 170 32.68 -19.36 -4.33
CA MET A 170 31.44 -19.12 -5.09
C MET A 170 30.36 -20.06 -4.57
N ASN A 171 29.24 -19.48 -4.09
CA ASN A 171 28.05 -20.23 -3.75
C ASN A 171 27.15 -20.45 -4.99
N ALA A 172 26.08 -21.23 -4.86
CA ALA A 172 25.16 -21.55 -5.97
C ALA A 172 24.60 -20.29 -6.67
N ILE A 173 24.35 -19.22 -5.92
CA ILE A 173 23.84 -17.96 -6.47
C ILE A 173 24.95 -17.18 -7.20
N ASP A 174 26.20 -17.25 -6.74
CA ASP A 174 27.34 -16.68 -7.45
C ASP A 174 27.49 -17.32 -8.83
N TYR A 175 27.34 -18.64 -8.92
CA TYR A 175 27.35 -19.37 -10.20
C TYR A 175 26.15 -18.94 -11.08
N ALA A 176 24.96 -18.79 -10.52
CA ALA A 176 23.80 -18.34 -11.28
C ALA A 176 24.03 -16.96 -11.91
N PHE A 177 24.60 -15.99 -11.18
CA PHE A 177 24.95 -14.69 -11.74
C PHE A 177 26.09 -14.73 -12.74
N TYR A 178 27.07 -15.59 -12.54
CA TYR A 178 28.18 -15.80 -13.47
C TYR A 178 27.66 -16.30 -14.81
N TYR A 179 26.84 -17.35 -14.81
CA TYR A 179 26.26 -17.91 -16.04
C TYR A 179 25.21 -17.02 -16.66
N LEU A 180 24.42 -16.29 -15.86
CA LEU A 180 23.52 -15.24 -16.38
C LEU A 180 24.32 -14.20 -17.19
N GLU A 181 25.45 -13.70 -16.65
CA GLU A 181 26.27 -12.71 -17.35
C GLU A 181 26.81 -13.28 -18.67
N LYS A 182 27.32 -14.52 -18.66
CA LYS A 182 27.80 -15.21 -19.88
C LYS A 182 26.69 -15.35 -20.91
N TRP A 183 25.49 -15.78 -20.49
CA TRP A 183 24.36 -15.99 -21.37
C TRP A 183 23.90 -14.70 -22.05
N ILE A 184 23.69 -13.64 -21.30
CA ILE A 184 23.17 -12.36 -21.83
C ILE A 184 24.20 -11.58 -22.67
N GLU A 185 25.50 -11.83 -22.50
CA GLU A 185 26.59 -11.20 -23.23
C GLU A 185 27.23 -12.12 -24.30
N ASN A 186 26.72 -13.35 -24.38
CA ASN A 186 27.24 -14.41 -25.26
C ASN A 186 28.77 -14.62 -25.12
N LEU A 187 29.23 -14.72 -23.87
CA LEU A 187 30.65 -14.85 -23.51
C LEU A 187 31.05 -16.30 -23.20
N TRP A 188 30.65 -17.24 -24.05
CA TRP A 188 31.00 -18.64 -23.88
C TRP A 188 32.39 -18.94 -24.47
N TYR A 189 33.17 -19.79 -23.77
CA TYR A 189 34.43 -20.28 -24.27
C TYR A 189 34.21 -21.64 -24.94
N GLU A 190 34.98 -21.93 -26.01
CA GLU A 190 34.87 -23.21 -26.76
C GLU A 190 35.17 -24.44 -25.88
N ASP A 191 36.04 -24.29 -24.86
CA ASP A 191 36.47 -25.34 -23.96
C ASP A 191 35.88 -25.20 -22.56
N GLU A 192 34.67 -24.65 -22.42
CA GLU A 192 34.03 -24.48 -21.11
C GLU A 192 33.64 -25.84 -20.53
N GLU A 193 34.29 -26.23 -19.42
CA GLU A 193 33.95 -27.44 -18.68
C GLU A 193 32.88 -27.14 -17.63
N PHE A 194 31.87 -28.02 -17.55
CA PHE A 194 30.82 -28.00 -16.52
C PHE A 194 31.07 -29.17 -15.58
N ASP A 195 31.11 -28.88 -14.29
CA ASP A 195 31.12 -29.87 -13.22
C ASP A 195 29.72 -30.24 -12.75
N GLU A 196 29.62 -31.06 -11.70
CA GLU A 196 28.36 -31.53 -11.17
C GLU A 196 27.49 -30.38 -10.63
N GLU A 197 28.07 -29.28 -10.13
CA GLU A 197 27.37 -28.12 -9.59
C GLU A 197 26.86 -27.17 -10.69
N THR A 198 27.56 -27.12 -11.82
CA THR A 198 27.32 -26.16 -12.91
C THR A 198 26.67 -26.78 -14.15
N GLU A 199 26.50 -28.11 -14.20
CA GLU A 199 25.91 -28.83 -15.33
C GLU A 199 24.55 -28.29 -15.78
N ASN A 200 23.74 -27.81 -14.84
CA ASN A 200 22.42 -27.22 -15.11
C ASN A 200 22.45 -25.95 -15.99
N TYR A 201 23.62 -25.32 -16.11
CA TYR A 201 23.79 -24.12 -16.94
C TYR A 201 24.27 -24.42 -18.35
N ARG A 202 24.63 -25.68 -18.67
CA ARG A 202 25.12 -26.11 -19.99
C ARG A 202 24.11 -25.81 -21.10
N GLU A 203 22.82 -25.94 -20.83
CA GLU A 203 21.76 -25.69 -21.80
C GLU A 203 21.73 -24.24 -22.27
N LEU A 204 22.14 -23.29 -21.43
CA LEU A 204 22.17 -21.87 -21.75
C LEU A 204 23.13 -21.52 -22.91
N GLN A 205 24.14 -22.36 -23.16
CA GLN A 205 25.07 -22.17 -24.30
C GLN A 205 24.35 -22.18 -25.65
N ASN A 206 23.27 -22.97 -25.75
CA ASN A 206 22.51 -23.15 -26.98
C ASN A 206 21.21 -22.30 -27.00
N ASP A 207 20.90 -21.62 -25.92
CA ASP A 207 19.73 -20.78 -25.80
C ASP A 207 20.06 -19.31 -26.12
N ILE A 208 19.16 -18.64 -26.82
CA ILE A 208 19.33 -17.24 -27.22
C ILE A 208 18.44 -16.37 -26.36
N PRO A 209 19.01 -15.54 -25.47
CA PRO A 209 18.20 -14.69 -24.62
C PRO A 209 17.42 -13.65 -25.43
N THR A 210 16.19 -13.42 -25.04
CA THR A 210 15.35 -12.36 -25.60
C THR A 210 15.90 -10.97 -25.23
N ALA A 211 15.54 -9.93 -25.97
CA ALA A 211 15.95 -8.56 -25.65
C ALA A 211 15.53 -8.13 -24.24
N GLU A 212 14.40 -8.65 -23.76
CA GLU A 212 13.87 -8.40 -22.43
C GLU A 212 14.73 -9.09 -21.35
N GLN A 213 15.08 -10.36 -21.55
CA GLN A 213 15.98 -11.11 -20.66
C GLN A 213 17.37 -10.47 -20.60
N ILE A 214 17.87 -9.97 -21.73
CA ILE A 214 19.16 -9.24 -21.77
C ILE A 214 19.06 -7.95 -20.92
N SER A 215 17.99 -7.17 -21.06
CA SER A 215 17.83 -5.92 -20.31
C SER A 215 17.75 -6.18 -18.82
N LEU A 216 16.85 -7.08 -18.42
CA LEU A 216 16.63 -7.41 -17.01
C LEU A 216 17.82 -8.13 -16.39
N GLY A 217 18.46 -9.04 -17.13
CA GLY A 217 19.68 -9.73 -16.70
C GLY A 217 20.84 -8.76 -16.44
N LYS A 218 21.03 -7.77 -17.32
CA LYS A 218 22.02 -6.70 -17.09
C LYS A 218 21.71 -5.87 -15.84
N PHE A 219 20.44 -5.60 -15.57
CA PHE A 219 20.02 -4.95 -14.34
C PHE A 219 20.37 -5.84 -13.13
N ALA A 220 20.00 -7.12 -13.16
CA ALA A 220 20.28 -8.09 -12.10
C ALA A 220 21.79 -8.16 -11.76
N VAL A 221 22.62 -8.36 -12.77
CA VAL A 221 24.08 -8.43 -12.63
C VAL A 221 24.65 -7.14 -12.03
N ARG A 222 24.20 -5.96 -12.48
CA ARG A 222 24.65 -4.67 -11.92
C ARG A 222 24.32 -4.54 -10.44
N GLN A 223 23.08 -4.89 -10.03
CA GLN A 223 22.66 -4.84 -8.62
C GLN A 223 23.50 -5.82 -7.78
N TYR A 224 23.72 -7.03 -8.29
CA TYR A 224 24.50 -8.05 -7.59
C TYR A 224 25.98 -7.66 -7.44
N LYS A 225 26.62 -7.19 -8.50
CA LYS A 225 28.00 -6.70 -8.44
C LYS A 225 28.16 -5.55 -7.44
N ALA A 226 27.18 -4.63 -7.38
CA ALA A 226 27.18 -3.55 -6.39
C ALA A 226 27.05 -4.08 -4.94
N TYR A 227 26.24 -5.11 -4.71
CA TYR A 227 26.15 -5.80 -3.42
C TYR A 227 27.47 -6.51 -3.06
N LYS A 228 28.11 -7.19 -4.00
CA LYS A 228 29.37 -7.93 -3.79
C LYS A 228 30.58 -7.02 -3.49
N LEU A 229 30.46 -5.69 -3.64
CA LEU A 229 31.48 -4.74 -3.15
C LEU A 229 31.56 -4.70 -1.62
N ALA A 230 30.57 -5.23 -0.91
CA ALA A 230 30.62 -5.37 0.54
C ALA A 230 31.58 -6.49 0.93
N ALA A 231 32.48 -6.22 1.89
CA ALA A 231 33.39 -7.22 2.43
C ALA A 231 32.65 -8.40 3.07
N GLY A 232 33.24 -9.59 3.12
CA GLY A 232 32.60 -10.84 3.53
C GLY A 232 31.77 -10.78 4.81
N LYS A 233 32.29 -10.17 5.91
CA LYS A 233 31.53 -9.95 7.16
C LYS A 233 30.32 -9.06 6.98
N THR A 234 30.45 -8.01 6.16
CA THR A 234 29.35 -7.09 5.85
C THR A 234 28.30 -7.79 4.98
N ALA A 235 28.71 -8.54 3.97
CA ALA A 235 27.81 -9.32 3.11
C ALA A 235 26.99 -10.33 3.92
N LYS A 236 27.62 -11.06 4.84
CA LYS A 236 26.93 -11.98 5.77
C LYS A 236 25.89 -11.27 6.64
N SER A 237 26.23 -10.09 7.16
CA SER A 237 25.28 -9.30 7.97
C SER A 237 24.09 -8.80 7.14
N ILE A 238 24.30 -8.43 5.86
CA ILE A 238 23.23 -8.06 4.94
C ILE A 238 22.30 -9.26 4.67
N LEU A 239 22.86 -10.45 4.42
CA LEU A 239 22.09 -11.68 4.22
C LEU A 239 21.22 -12.02 5.45
N ILE A 240 21.80 -11.94 6.65
CA ILE A 240 21.07 -12.16 7.91
C ILE A 240 19.92 -11.14 8.02
N SER A 241 20.15 -9.87 7.71
CA SER A 241 19.13 -8.84 7.74
C SER A 241 18.02 -9.13 6.74
N CYS A 242 18.34 -9.50 5.50
CA CYS A 242 17.38 -9.92 4.50
C CYS A 242 16.56 -11.13 4.95
N SER A 243 17.21 -12.19 5.44
CA SER A 243 16.52 -13.37 5.97
C SER A 243 15.56 -13.03 7.11
N THR A 244 15.98 -12.14 8.02
CA THR A 244 15.14 -11.70 9.15
C THR A 244 13.90 -10.95 8.66
N ARG A 245 14.01 -10.11 7.62
CA ARG A 245 12.85 -9.42 7.03
C ARG A 245 11.85 -10.36 6.38
N LEU A 246 12.32 -11.47 5.81
CA LEU A 246 11.47 -12.48 5.19
C LEU A 246 10.96 -13.54 6.21
N ALA A 247 11.35 -13.46 7.48
CA ALA A 247 10.87 -14.39 8.51
C ALA A 247 9.33 -14.55 8.56
N PRO A 248 8.49 -13.51 8.35
CA PRO A 248 7.04 -13.69 8.29
C PRO A 248 6.57 -14.62 7.15
N PHE A 249 7.34 -14.76 6.08
CA PHE A 249 7.05 -15.69 4.98
C PHE A 249 7.45 -17.15 5.29
N SER A 250 8.18 -17.42 6.38
CA SER A 250 8.49 -18.81 6.80
C SER A 250 7.28 -19.56 7.33
N ILE A 251 6.11 -18.91 7.38
CA ILE A 251 4.83 -19.52 7.74
C ILE A 251 4.25 -20.15 6.47
N ASP A 252 4.08 -21.49 6.47
CA ASP A 252 3.61 -22.25 5.31
C ASP A 252 2.37 -21.66 4.62
N LYS A 253 1.40 -21.20 5.42
CA LYS A 253 0.18 -20.59 4.88
C LYS A 253 0.41 -19.25 4.19
N VAL A 254 1.42 -18.49 4.60
CA VAL A 254 1.81 -17.22 3.92
C VAL A 254 2.52 -17.52 2.61
N LEU A 255 3.38 -18.52 2.59
CA LEU A 255 3.97 -19.02 1.34
C LEU A 255 2.89 -19.49 0.39
N GLU A 256 1.94 -20.32 0.86
CA GLU A 256 0.84 -20.85 0.07
C GLU A 256 0.05 -19.72 -0.62
N ILE A 257 -0.42 -18.72 0.11
CA ILE A 257 -1.24 -17.64 -0.47
C ILE A 257 -0.45 -16.69 -1.40
N THR A 258 0.88 -16.75 -1.40
CA THR A 258 1.74 -15.91 -2.24
C THR A 258 2.37 -16.65 -3.41
N GLN A 259 2.02 -17.93 -3.65
CA GLN A 259 2.59 -18.73 -4.74
C GLN A 259 2.09 -18.29 -6.11
N TYR A 260 0.80 -18.03 -6.27
CA TYR A 260 0.18 -17.62 -7.52
C TYR A 260 -0.88 -16.52 -7.28
N ASP A 261 -1.43 -15.94 -8.33
CA ASP A 261 -2.36 -14.80 -8.20
C ASP A 261 -3.79 -15.14 -8.63
N GLU A 262 -4.74 -14.83 -7.75
CA GLU A 262 -6.18 -14.86 -8.00
C GLU A 262 -6.83 -13.48 -7.87
N MET A 263 -6.05 -12.50 -7.38
CA MET A 263 -6.57 -11.18 -7.07
C MET A 263 -6.85 -10.36 -8.33
N HIS A 264 -6.11 -10.58 -9.42
CA HIS A 264 -6.25 -9.84 -10.69
C HIS A 264 -6.45 -8.34 -10.46
N LEU A 265 -5.55 -7.71 -9.68
CA LEU A 265 -5.63 -6.29 -9.33
C LEU A 265 -5.67 -5.38 -10.58
N ASP A 266 -5.10 -5.86 -11.67
CA ASP A 266 -5.10 -5.20 -12.98
C ASP A 266 -6.49 -5.09 -13.62
N LYS A 267 -7.48 -5.91 -13.20
CA LYS A 267 -8.86 -5.90 -13.72
C LYS A 267 -9.81 -4.98 -12.92
N ILE A 268 -9.39 -4.52 -11.75
CA ILE A 268 -10.18 -3.54 -10.98
C ILE A 268 -10.31 -2.25 -11.80
N GLY A 269 -11.54 -1.78 -12.00
CA GLY A 269 -11.81 -0.62 -12.86
C GLY A 269 -12.19 -0.95 -14.32
N ASP A 270 -11.90 -2.15 -14.82
CA ASP A 270 -12.41 -2.65 -16.12
C ASP A 270 -13.75 -3.35 -15.96
N GLU A 271 -13.91 -4.04 -14.86
CA GLU A 271 -15.12 -4.76 -14.45
C GLU A 271 -15.55 -4.33 -13.05
N LEU A 272 -16.84 -4.49 -12.75
CA LEU A 272 -17.34 -4.21 -11.40
C LEU A 272 -16.76 -5.20 -10.40
N THR A 273 -15.90 -4.70 -9.54
CA THR A 273 -15.18 -5.50 -8.53
C THR A 273 -15.51 -5.01 -7.13
N ALA A 274 -15.69 -5.95 -6.19
CA ALA A 274 -15.74 -5.70 -4.75
C ALA A 274 -14.61 -6.49 -4.09
N LEU A 275 -13.49 -5.82 -3.80
CA LEU A 275 -12.35 -6.38 -3.10
C LEU A 275 -12.47 -6.08 -1.61
N PHE A 276 -12.53 -7.13 -0.80
CA PHE A 276 -12.52 -7.06 0.66
C PHE A 276 -11.14 -7.46 1.18
N VAL A 277 -10.49 -6.53 1.87
CA VAL A 277 -9.17 -6.71 2.49
C VAL A 277 -9.38 -6.83 3.99
N ILE A 278 -9.40 -8.08 4.47
CA ILE A 278 -9.65 -8.40 5.88
C ILE A 278 -8.33 -8.36 6.63
N ILE A 279 -8.23 -7.45 7.58
CA ILE A 279 -7.03 -7.21 8.39
C ILE A 279 -7.31 -7.35 9.88
N SER A 280 -6.30 -7.64 10.67
CA SER A 280 -6.43 -7.61 12.13
C SER A 280 -6.43 -6.17 12.65
N ASP A 281 -7.24 -5.92 13.68
CA ASP A 281 -7.23 -4.67 14.44
C ASP A 281 -6.19 -4.65 15.58
N THR A 282 -5.59 -5.79 15.91
CA THR A 282 -4.67 -5.97 17.03
C THR A 282 -3.27 -6.49 16.64
N ASP A 283 -3.13 -7.08 15.44
CA ASP A 283 -1.88 -7.69 14.97
C ASP A 283 -1.44 -7.04 13.65
N GLU A 284 -0.24 -6.46 13.65
CA GLU A 284 0.35 -5.79 12.50
C GLU A 284 1.30 -6.70 11.69
N THR A 285 1.48 -7.96 12.07
CA THR A 285 2.51 -8.85 11.53
C THR A 285 2.45 -8.97 9.99
N PHE A 286 1.27 -9.01 9.41
CA PHE A 286 1.07 -9.19 7.98
C PHE A 286 0.67 -7.91 7.23
N ASN A 287 0.74 -6.75 7.88
CA ASN A 287 0.37 -5.47 7.27
C ASN A 287 1.24 -5.10 6.07
N PHE A 288 2.46 -5.61 6.00
CA PHE A 288 3.35 -5.40 4.85
C PHE A 288 2.78 -6.00 3.55
N LEU A 289 2.09 -7.16 3.60
CA LEU A 289 1.40 -7.74 2.44
C LEU A 289 0.25 -6.85 1.97
N VAL A 290 -0.49 -6.30 2.93
CA VAL A 290 -1.62 -5.40 2.65
C VAL A 290 -1.11 -4.09 2.02
N ALA A 291 -0.07 -3.49 2.58
CA ALA A 291 0.56 -2.29 2.04
C ALA A 291 1.12 -2.52 0.62
N MET A 292 1.71 -3.70 0.38
CA MET A 292 2.21 -4.11 -0.93
C MET A 292 1.09 -4.23 -1.94
N MET A 293 0.00 -4.91 -1.59
CA MET A 293 -1.18 -5.06 -2.43
C MET A 293 -1.79 -3.69 -2.80
N TYR A 294 -1.98 -2.79 -1.83
CA TYR A 294 -2.50 -1.45 -2.10
C TYR A 294 -1.55 -0.64 -2.99
N SER A 295 -0.24 -0.69 -2.73
CA SER A 295 0.76 0.03 -3.54
C SER A 295 0.74 -0.44 -4.99
N GLN A 296 0.73 -1.76 -5.22
CA GLN A 296 0.64 -2.33 -6.56
C GLN A 296 -0.70 -2.00 -7.22
N MET A 297 -1.81 -2.16 -6.53
CA MET A 297 -3.15 -1.84 -7.04
C MET A 297 -3.22 -0.39 -7.52
N PHE A 298 -2.81 0.58 -6.71
CA PHE A 298 -2.86 1.99 -7.11
C PHE A 298 -1.97 2.28 -8.30
N ASN A 299 -0.75 1.72 -8.35
CA ASN A 299 0.15 1.88 -9.50
C ASN A 299 -0.47 1.30 -10.78
N LEU A 300 -1.05 0.10 -10.69
CA LEU A 300 -1.72 -0.56 -11.82
C LEU A 300 -2.90 0.26 -12.33
N LEU A 301 -3.76 0.74 -11.43
CA LEU A 301 -4.94 1.52 -11.78
C LEU A 301 -4.56 2.87 -12.41
N CYS A 302 -3.54 3.55 -11.86
CA CYS A 302 -3.05 4.80 -12.43
C CYS A 302 -2.46 4.59 -13.83
N THR A 303 -1.57 3.62 -14.00
CA THR A 303 -0.97 3.29 -15.31
C THR A 303 -2.03 2.91 -16.33
N LYS A 304 -3.04 2.13 -15.91
CA LYS A 304 -4.16 1.74 -16.79
C LYS A 304 -4.99 2.93 -17.24
N ALA A 305 -5.32 3.83 -16.31
CA ALA A 305 -6.06 5.04 -16.65
C ALA A 305 -5.28 5.94 -17.62
N ASP A 306 -3.98 6.13 -17.36
CA ASP A 306 -3.11 6.97 -18.20
C ASP A 306 -2.94 6.39 -19.61
N ASN A 307 -2.97 5.06 -19.77
CA ASN A 307 -2.82 4.36 -21.05
C ASN A 307 -4.16 3.91 -21.65
N ASN A 308 -5.30 4.44 -21.16
CA ASN A 308 -6.59 4.04 -21.69
C ASN A 308 -6.69 4.41 -23.19
N PRO A 309 -6.98 3.42 -24.08
CA PRO A 309 -7.01 3.63 -25.54
C PRO A 309 -7.99 4.71 -26.02
N ASP A 310 -9.02 5.04 -25.23
CA ASP A 310 -9.97 6.12 -25.55
C ASP A 310 -9.40 7.53 -25.32
N GLY A 311 -8.18 7.64 -24.80
CA GLY A 311 -7.50 8.90 -24.50
C GLY A 311 -8.13 9.71 -23.35
N SER A 312 -9.09 9.14 -22.61
CA SER A 312 -9.80 9.84 -21.52
C SER A 312 -8.92 10.07 -20.30
N GLY A 313 -7.86 9.28 -20.11
CA GLY A 313 -7.05 9.26 -18.89
C GLY A 313 -7.81 8.73 -17.68
N LYS A 314 -8.87 7.93 -17.88
CA LYS A 314 -9.80 7.48 -16.83
C LYS A 314 -10.01 5.98 -16.88
N LEU A 315 -10.34 5.41 -15.74
CA LEU A 315 -10.84 4.03 -15.65
C LEU A 315 -12.28 3.95 -16.18
N LYS A 316 -12.66 2.80 -16.73
CA LYS A 316 -14.02 2.52 -17.21
C LYS A 316 -15.05 2.60 -16.08
N TYR A 317 -14.76 2.00 -14.94
CA TYR A 317 -15.54 2.10 -13.73
C TYR A 317 -14.80 2.90 -12.68
N HIS A 318 -15.50 3.78 -11.98
CA HIS A 318 -14.93 4.47 -10.82
C HIS A 318 -14.52 3.44 -9.75
N VAL A 319 -13.33 3.59 -9.20
CA VAL A 319 -12.82 2.75 -8.09
C VAL A 319 -12.85 3.54 -6.80
N ARG A 320 -13.67 3.09 -5.86
CA ARG A 320 -13.81 3.72 -4.54
C ARG A 320 -13.15 2.86 -3.47
N CYS A 321 -12.09 3.38 -2.88
CA CYS A 321 -11.39 2.74 -1.78
C CYS A 321 -11.94 3.25 -0.44
N LEU A 322 -12.50 2.36 0.36
CA LEU A 322 -13.00 2.63 1.72
C LEU A 322 -12.00 1.99 2.68
N LEU A 323 -11.05 2.80 3.16
CA LEU A 323 -9.92 2.33 3.96
C LEU A 323 -10.24 2.45 5.46
N ASP A 324 -11.04 1.51 5.98
CA ASP A 324 -11.38 1.46 7.41
C ASP A 324 -10.15 1.04 8.23
N GLU A 325 -9.93 1.68 9.36
CA GLU A 325 -8.71 1.56 10.18
C GLU A 325 -7.42 1.77 9.36
N PHE A 326 -7.36 2.83 8.57
CA PHE A 326 -6.27 3.13 7.63
C PHE A 326 -4.87 3.06 8.24
N ALA A 327 -4.74 3.40 9.53
CA ALA A 327 -3.47 3.31 10.24
C ALA A 327 -2.91 1.88 10.31
N ASN A 328 -3.78 0.86 10.20
CA ASN A 328 -3.40 -0.56 10.28
C ASN A 328 -3.06 -1.19 8.93
N ILE A 329 -3.17 -0.45 7.81
CA ILE A 329 -2.85 -0.97 6.47
C ILE A 329 -1.32 -1.12 6.27
N GLY A 330 -0.50 -0.47 7.10
CA GLY A 330 0.92 -0.28 6.85
C GLY A 330 1.19 1.05 6.12
N GLU A 331 2.44 1.30 5.75
CA GLU A 331 2.81 2.49 4.99
C GLU A 331 2.71 2.21 3.48
N ILE A 332 1.82 2.91 2.78
CA ILE A 332 1.78 2.92 1.32
C ILE A 332 2.77 3.99 0.86
N PRO A 333 3.89 3.61 0.19
CA PRO A 333 4.90 4.58 -0.22
C PRO A 333 4.35 5.64 -1.17
N ASN A 334 4.75 6.90 -0.96
CA ASN A 334 4.32 8.05 -1.77
C ASN A 334 2.79 8.27 -1.83
N PHE A 335 2.07 7.83 -0.80
CA PHE A 335 0.61 7.97 -0.74
C PHE A 335 0.14 9.43 -0.75
N ASP A 336 0.94 10.35 -0.21
CA ASP A 336 0.77 11.80 -0.25
C ASP A 336 0.69 12.34 -1.69
N LYS A 337 1.57 11.86 -2.58
CA LYS A 337 1.57 12.21 -4.02
C LYS A 337 0.43 11.50 -4.76
N LEU A 338 0.20 10.25 -4.41
CA LEU A 338 -0.83 9.43 -5.02
C LEU A 338 -2.22 10.05 -4.83
N ILE A 339 -2.61 10.38 -3.59
CA ILE A 339 -3.94 10.93 -3.27
C ILE A 339 -4.21 12.25 -3.97
N ALA A 340 -3.18 13.04 -4.28
CA ALA A 340 -3.30 14.28 -5.03
C ALA A 340 -3.65 14.06 -6.52
N THR A 341 -3.31 12.92 -7.09
CA THR A 341 -3.37 12.66 -8.55
C THR A 341 -4.48 11.72 -8.98
N ILE A 342 -4.98 10.85 -8.10
CA ILE A 342 -5.94 9.78 -8.43
C ILE A 342 -7.30 10.29 -8.88
N ARG A 343 -7.69 11.53 -8.54
CA ARG A 343 -8.99 12.11 -8.89
C ARG A 343 -9.27 12.09 -10.38
N SER A 344 -8.30 12.50 -11.20
CA SER A 344 -8.45 12.58 -12.67
C SER A 344 -8.64 11.21 -13.31
N ARG A 345 -8.24 10.14 -12.63
CA ARG A 345 -8.26 8.75 -13.08
C ARG A 345 -9.51 7.96 -12.67
N GLU A 346 -10.53 8.64 -12.13
CA GLU A 346 -11.74 8.02 -11.57
C GLU A 346 -11.44 7.06 -10.41
N ILE A 347 -10.50 7.44 -9.54
CA ILE A 347 -10.20 6.76 -8.28
C ILE A 347 -10.48 7.73 -7.13
N SER A 348 -11.06 7.24 -6.06
CA SER A 348 -11.27 8.02 -4.82
C SER A 348 -11.00 7.18 -3.58
N VAL A 349 -10.57 7.87 -2.52
CA VAL A 349 -10.21 7.25 -1.24
C VAL A 349 -11.02 7.88 -0.11
N SER A 350 -11.59 7.04 0.73
CA SER A 350 -12.10 7.43 2.04
C SER A 350 -11.14 6.91 3.10
N ILE A 351 -10.40 7.81 3.72
CA ILE A 351 -9.48 7.52 4.82
C ILE A 351 -10.27 7.55 6.11
N ILE A 352 -10.34 6.43 6.81
CA ILE A 352 -11.14 6.30 8.03
C ILE A 352 -10.21 6.01 9.20
N LEU A 353 -10.25 6.88 10.20
CA LEU A 353 -9.34 6.89 11.35
C LEU A 353 -10.12 7.04 12.66
N GLN A 354 -9.50 6.63 13.76
CA GLN A 354 -10.01 6.94 15.10
C GLN A 354 -9.60 8.35 15.53
N THR A 355 -8.37 8.76 15.18
CA THR A 355 -7.80 10.06 15.53
C THR A 355 -6.85 10.54 14.42
N LYS A 356 -6.63 11.85 14.33
CA LYS A 356 -5.65 12.42 13.38
C LYS A 356 -4.20 12.05 13.72
N SER A 357 -3.90 11.85 15.00
CA SER A 357 -2.57 11.42 15.43
C SER A 357 -2.13 10.08 14.85
N GLN A 358 -3.07 9.18 14.53
CA GLN A 358 -2.76 7.92 13.84
C GLN A 358 -2.16 8.16 12.45
N LEU A 359 -2.70 9.12 11.69
CA LEU A 359 -2.16 9.49 10.38
C LEU A 359 -0.76 10.10 10.52
N LYS A 360 -0.59 11.02 11.48
CA LYS A 360 0.69 11.67 11.76
C LYS A 360 1.77 10.69 12.23
N ALA A 361 1.42 9.70 13.04
CA ALA A 361 2.33 8.65 13.47
C ALA A 361 2.87 7.81 12.31
N ARG A 362 2.04 7.53 11.29
CA ARG A 362 2.40 6.69 10.14
C ARG A 362 3.12 7.48 9.05
N TYR A 363 2.60 8.66 8.68
CA TYR A 363 3.07 9.43 7.52
C TYR A 363 3.87 10.70 7.89
N LYS A 364 4.05 10.98 9.19
CA LYS A 364 4.83 12.13 9.69
C LYS A 364 4.42 13.46 9.02
N ASP A 365 5.36 14.16 8.42
CA ASP A 365 5.13 15.46 7.77
C ASP A 365 4.21 15.36 6.54
N ASN A 366 4.15 14.19 5.90
CA ASN A 366 3.25 13.95 4.77
C ASN A 366 1.77 13.82 5.18
N ALA A 367 1.48 13.66 6.47
CA ALA A 367 0.09 13.54 6.98
C ALA A 367 -0.76 14.77 6.62
N GLU A 368 -0.22 15.97 6.73
CA GLU A 368 -0.91 17.23 6.39
C GLU A 368 -1.24 17.31 4.89
N THR A 369 -0.32 16.82 4.02
CA THR A 369 -0.56 16.73 2.58
C THR A 369 -1.69 15.75 2.26
N ILE A 370 -1.72 14.60 2.93
CA ILE A 370 -2.77 13.59 2.75
C ILE A 370 -4.13 14.16 3.17
N GLU A 371 -4.20 14.79 4.34
CA GLU A 371 -5.41 15.44 4.85
C GLU A 371 -5.88 16.57 3.91
N GLY A 372 -4.98 17.45 3.47
CA GLY A 372 -5.28 18.56 2.56
C GLY A 372 -5.81 18.12 1.19
N ASN A 373 -5.57 16.85 0.80
CA ASN A 373 -6.12 16.25 -0.41
C ASN A 373 -7.46 15.52 -0.18
N CYS A 374 -8.04 15.59 1.01
CA CYS A 374 -9.39 15.16 1.30
C CYS A 374 -10.32 16.38 1.33
N ASP A 375 -11.11 16.59 0.27
CA ASP A 375 -12.00 17.76 0.14
C ASP A 375 -13.12 17.80 1.20
N THR A 376 -13.45 16.66 1.77
CA THR A 376 -14.48 16.51 2.80
C THR A 376 -13.90 15.85 4.03
N THR A 377 -14.08 16.49 5.18
CA THR A 377 -13.80 15.88 6.49
C THR A 377 -15.11 15.62 7.21
N ILE A 378 -15.31 14.40 7.68
CA ILE A 378 -16.47 13.97 8.49
C ILE A 378 -15.96 13.62 9.89
N PHE A 379 -16.48 14.29 10.89
CA PHE A 379 -16.20 14.00 12.29
C PHE A 379 -17.41 13.34 12.94
N LEU A 380 -17.22 12.14 13.48
CA LEU A 380 -18.25 11.31 14.10
C LEU A 380 -18.06 11.19 15.62
N GLY A 381 -17.48 12.22 16.24
CA GLY A 381 -17.19 12.22 17.66
C GLY A 381 -15.82 11.60 18.01
N GLY A 382 -15.29 11.99 19.14
CA GLY A 382 -14.00 11.51 19.65
C GLY A 382 -13.54 12.32 20.87
N LYS A 383 -12.50 11.84 21.56
CA LYS A 383 -12.01 12.46 22.81
C LYS A 383 -10.56 12.92 22.75
N GLU A 384 -9.89 12.77 21.60
CA GLU A 384 -8.51 13.20 21.46
C GLU A 384 -8.42 14.72 21.36
N ARG A 385 -7.75 15.33 22.32
CA ARG A 385 -7.69 16.81 22.46
C ARG A 385 -7.11 17.51 21.24
N THR A 386 -6.07 16.94 20.62
CA THR A 386 -5.44 17.53 19.42
C THR A 386 -6.41 17.56 18.26
N THR A 387 -7.10 16.44 17.97
CA THR A 387 -8.11 16.36 16.92
C THR A 387 -9.27 17.33 17.17
N LEU A 388 -9.79 17.40 18.41
CA LEU A 388 -10.86 18.32 18.78
C LEU A 388 -10.48 19.79 18.55
N LYS A 389 -9.26 20.17 18.98
CA LYS A 389 -8.73 21.51 18.79
C LYS A 389 -8.62 21.88 17.31
N GLU A 390 -7.99 21.02 16.51
CA GLU A 390 -7.82 21.25 15.07
C GLU A 390 -9.15 21.36 14.32
N ILE A 391 -10.15 20.55 14.69
CA ILE A 391 -11.49 20.63 14.08
C ILE A 391 -12.17 21.94 14.50
N SER A 392 -12.12 22.33 15.78
CA SER A 392 -12.67 23.59 16.26
C SER A 392 -12.06 24.79 15.55
N GLU A 393 -10.73 24.81 15.39
CA GLU A 393 -9.99 25.84 14.64
C GLU A 393 -10.38 25.88 13.16
N ALA A 394 -10.56 24.70 12.51
CA ALA A 394 -10.97 24.59 11.11
C ALA A 394 -12.42 25.10 10.87
N LEU A 395 -13.32 24.94 11.83
CA LEU A 395 -14.67 25.48 11.76
C LEU A 395 -14.68 27.01 11.85
N GLY A 396 -13.71 27.61 12.55
CA GLY A 396 -13.57 29.04 12.70
C GLY A 396 -14.43 29.64 13.81
N LYS A 397 -14.57 30.98 13.76
CA LYS A 397 -15.24 31.77 14.81
C LYS A 397 -16.37 32.62 14.26
N GLU A 398 -17.44 32.79 15.04
CA GLU A 398 -18.45 33.80 14.83
C GLU A 398 -18.15 35.05 15.67
N THR A 399 -18.61 36.19 15.21
CA THR A 399 -18.53 37.45 16.01
C THR A 399 -19.78 37.56 16.87
N ILE A 400 -19.56 37.65 18.17
CA ILE A 400 -20.63 37.93 19.12
C ILE A 400 -20.46 39.31 19.72
N ASP A 401 -21.60 39.99 19.99
CA ASP A 401 -21.63 41.24 20.69
C ASP A 401 -21.72 41.00 22.21
N MET A 402 -20.76 41.55 22.96
CA MET A 402 -20.76 41.46 24.42
C MET A 402 -20.90 42.84 25.04
N PHE A 403 -21.85 42.95 25.97
CA PHE A 403 -22.09 44.14 26.74
C PHE A 403 -21.56 43.93 28.15
N ASN A 404 -20.58 44.71 28.55
CA ASN A 404 -20.11 44.76 29.93
C ASN A 404 -20.69 46.03 30.59
N THR A 405 -21.46 45.84 31.65
CA THR A 405 -21.93 46.93 32.47
C THR A 405 -21.03 47.10 33.67
N SER A 406 -20.41 48.30 33.81
CA SER A 406 -19.65 48.65 34.99
C SER A 406 -20.47 49.63 35.83
N ARG A 407 -20.62 49.33 37.12
CA ARG A 407 -21.28 50.20 38.10
C ARG A 407 -20.24 50.66 39.13
N THR A 408 -19.95 51.93 39.13
CA THR A 408 -19.07 52.51 40.16
C THR A 408 -19.93 53.02 41.30
N ARG A 409 -19.74 52.49 42.52
CA ARG A 409 -20.38 52.96 43.75
C ARG A 409 -19.52 54.03 44.39
N GLY A 410 -19.93 55.26 44.28
CA GLY A 410 -19.34 56.44 44.94
C GLY A 410 -20.39 57.50 45.18
N ASN A 411 -20.00 58.70 45.69
CA ASN A 411 -20.98 59.79 45.93
C ASN A 411 -21.71 60.28 44.67
N GLN A 412 -21.28 59.84 43.49
CA GLN A 412 -22.03 59.88 42.21
C GLN A 412 -21.98 58.52 41.59
N GLU A 413 -23.14 57.85 41.48
CA GLU A 413 -23.24 56.57 40.75
C GLU A 413 -23.10 56.85 39.25
N SER A 414 -22.17 56.13 38.59
CA SER A 414 -22.10 56.15 37.13
C SER A 414 -22.27 54.74 36.58
N TYR A 415 -23.03 54.67 35.52
CA TYR A 415 -23.24 53.43 34.73
C TYR A 415 -22.47 53.60 33.44
N GLY A 416 -21.53 52.70 33.19
CA GLY A 416 -20.82 52.57 31.90
C GLY A 416 -21.34 51.29 31.21
N MET A 417 -21.74 51.43 29.97
CA MET A 417 -21.98 50.26 29.09
C MET A 417 -20.86 50.22 28.08
N ASN A 418 -20.06 49.13 28.13
CA ASN A 418 -18.96 48.96 27.21
C ASN A 418 -19.34 47.88 26.21
N TYR A 419 -19.34 48.24 24.93
CA TYR A 419 -19.66 47.37 23.82
C TYR A 419 -18.39 46.79 23.25
N GLN A 420 -18.30 45.44 23.21
CA GLN A 420 -17.13 44.70 22.65
C GLN A 420 -17.61 43.62 21.68
N LYS A 421 -16.87 43.52 20.58
CA LYS A 421 -17.04 42.38 19.66
C LYS A 421 -16.00 41.33 19.99
N LEU A 422 -16.43 40.10 20.26
CA LEU A 422 -15.59 38.96 20.58
C LEU A 422 -15.77 37.88 19.54
N GLY A 423 -14.69 37.17 19.24
CA GLY A 423 -14.74 35.95 18.45
C GLY A 423 -15.08 34.78 19.36
N LYS A 424 -16.20 34.11 19.12
CA LYS A 424 -16.59 32.86 19.77
C LYS A 424 -16.42 31.72 18.79
N ASP A 425 -15.83 30.60 19.20
CA ASP A 425 -15.70 29.41 18.36
C ASP A 425 -17.09 28.96 17.91
N LEU A 426 -17.26 28.62 16.62
CA LEU A 426 -18.54 28.07 16.10
C LEU A 426 -18.89 26.77 16.81
N MET A 427 -17.90 25.91 17.07
CA MET A 427 -17.99 24.78 17.98
C MET A 427 -16.70 24.70 18.77
N SER A 428 -16.79 24.80 20.08
CA SER A 428 -15.61 24.63 20.94
C SER A 428 -15.16 23.18 21.01
N SER A 429 -13.94 22.94 21.47
CA SER A 429 -13.46 21.57 21.72
C SER A 429 -14.34 20.82 22.70
N ASP A 430 -14.98 21.52 23.65
CA ASP A 430 -15.89 20.93 24.63
C ASP A 430 -17.21 20.51 23.98
N ASP A 431 -17.76 21.33 23.06
CA ASP A 431 -18.97 20.98 22.28
C ASP A 431 -18.72 19.76 21.39
N LEU A 432 -17.55 19.72 20.73
CA LEU A 432 -17.16 18.60 19.88
C LEU A 432 -16.92 17.29 20.68
N GLN A 433 -16.48 17.41 21.95
CA GLN A 433 -16.23 16.26 22.82
C GLN A 433 -17.52 15.53 23.24
N VAL A 434 -18.65 16.26 23.32
CA VAL A 434 -19.95 15.73 23.75
C VAL A 434 -20.89 15.41 22.58
N MET A 435 -20.41 15.54 21.35
CA MET A 435 -21.17 15.08 20.17
C MET A 435 -21.40 13.57 20.23
N ASP A 436 -22.66 13.17 20.11
CA ASP A 436 -23.10 11.76 20.02
C ASP A 436 -23.12 11.25 18.56
#